data_ef2294228feac71bc0491c5366f789bd
#
_entry.id   ef2294228feac71bc0491c5366f789bd
#
_cell.length_a   1.000
_cell.length_b   1.000
_cell.length_c   1.000
_cell.angle_alpha   90.00
_cell.angle_beta   90.00
_cell.angle_gamma   90.00
#
_symmetry.space_group_name_H-M   'P 1'
#
loop_
_entity.id
_entity.type
_entity.pdbx_description
1 polymer ?
#
loop_
_entity_poly.entity_id
_entity_poly.type
_entity_poly.pdbx_seq_one_letter_code
_entity_poly.pdbx_strand_id
1 'polypeptide(L)'
;MIFITGCTGLVGSHLTASLVNRQQTTDNSRDVTPVASDVTNIASDVTLVESKRIIKLLCRKNSDLSLLKRVLARYGYNDIPENIEFVYGDVTDYDILEEAMKDADEVYHCAAVVSFDPSDKKSLMRVNVEGTRNMVNAALQCGVKKF
;
A
#
# COMPACT_ATOMS: atom_id res chain seq x y z
N MET A 1 -2.92 -0.07 -8.97
CA MET A 1 -2.10 0.47 -7.87
C MET A 1 -2.84 0.32 -6.54
N ILE A 2 -2.12 0.22 -5.41
CA ILE A 2 -2.67 0.19 -4.05
C ILE A 2 -2.22 1.46 -3.31
N PHE A 3 -3.11 2.12 -2.58
CA PHE A 3 -2.78 3.28 -1.75
C PHE A 3 -3.06 2.99 -0.28
N ILE A 4 -2.11 3.29 0.60
CA ILE A 4 -2.19 2.98 2.04
C ILE A 4 -1.85 4.21 2.87
N THR A 5 -2.67 4.52 3.87
CA THR A 5 -2.36 5.51 4.90
C THR A 5 -2.05 4.83 6.23
N GLY A 6 -1.30 5.51 7.10
CA GLY A 6 -0.96 4.96 8.42
C GLY A 6 0.08 3.82 8.38
N CYS A 7 0.89 3.74 7.32
CA CYS A 7 1.94 2.71 7.14
C CYS A 7 3.00 2.69 8.25
N THR A 8 3.13 3.74 9.04
CA THR A 8 4.05 3.83 10.18
C THR A 8 3.46 3.28 11.49
N GLY A 9 2.15 3.02 11.51
CA GLY A 9 1.46 2.38 12.62
C GLY A 9 1.50 0.85 12.55
N LEU A 10 1.07 0.18 13.63
CA LEU A 10 1.11 -1.28 13.73
C LEU A 10 0.32 -1.96 12.60
N VAL A 11 -0.93 -1.58 12.41
CA VAL A 11 -1.80 -2.21 11.40
C VAL A 11 -1.28 -1.94 9.98
N GLY A 12 -1.01 -0.67 9.65
CA GLY A 12 -0.58 -0.28 8.31
C GLY A 12 0.77 -0.87 7.91
N SER A 13 1.74 -0.99 8.83
CA SER A 13 3.03 -1.62 8.54
C SER A 13 2.91 -3.12 8.24
N HIS A 14 2.10 -3.86 9.02
CA HIS A 14 1.85 -5.27 8.76
C HIS A 14 1.04 -5.51 7.49
N LEU A 15 0.04 -4.68 7.23
CA LEU A 15 -0.72 -4.73 5.99
C LEU A 15 0.18 -4.51 4.77
N THR A 16 1.02 -3.48 4.81
CA THR A 16 1.99 -3.19 3.74
C THR A 16 2.88 -4.40 3.46
N ALA A 17 3.51 -4.96 4.49
CA ALA A 17 4.38 -6.12 4.34
C ALA A 17 3.63 -7.36 3.79
N SER A 18 2.40 -7.60 4.25
CA SER A 18 1.55 -8.70 3.76
C SER A 18 1.21 -8.53 2.28
N LEU A 19 0.88 -7.32 1.83
CA LEU A 19 0.54 -7.04 0.43
C LEU A 19 1.76 -7.18 -0.48
N VAL A 20 2.94 -6.73 -0.05
CA VAL A 20 4.20 -6.93 -0.77
C VAL A 20 4.52 -8.42 -0.89
N ASN A 21 4.41 -9.17 0.22
CA ASN A 21 4.72 -10.61 0.24
C ASN A 21 3.77 -11.43 -0.66
N ARG A 22 2.48 -11.08 -0.71
CA ARG A 22 1.52 -11.74 -1.61
C ARG A 22 1.90 -11.62 -3.08
N GLN A 23 2.47 -10.50 -3.49
CA GLN A 23 2.89 -10.29 -4.87
C GLN A 23 4.12 -11.16 -5.23
N GLN A 24 4.95 -11.54 -4.27
CA GLN A 24 6.08 -12.46 -4.51
C GLN A 24 5.64 -13.94 -4.56
N THR A 25 4.63 -14.33 -3.75
CA THR A 25 4.18 -15.74 -3.74
C THR A 25 3.43 -16.12 -5.02
N THR A 26 2.81 -15.19 -5.71
CA THR A 26 2.21 -15.43 -7.04
C THR A 26 3.27 -15.67 -8.11
N ASP A 27 4.45 -15.07 -8.01
CA ASP A 27 5.58 -15.30 -8.91
C ASP A 27 6.19 -16.72 -8.70
N ASN A 28 6.24 -17.21 -7.46
CA ASN A 28 6.88 -18.49 -7.13
C ASN A 28 5.97 -19.73 -7.28
N SER A 29 4.65 -19.56 -7.44
CA SER A 29 3.72 -20.69 -7.56
C SER A 29 3.62 -21.28 -8.98
N ARG A 30 4.42 -20.80 -9.94
CA ARG A 30 4.46 -21.29 -11.31
C ARG A 30 5.62 -22.25 -11.61
N ASP A 31 6.40 -22.66 -10.61
CA ASP A 31 7.40 -23.71 -10.77
C ASP A 31 6.74 -25.10 -10.59
N VAL A 32 5.77 -25.39 -11.44
CA VAL A 32 5.33 -26.77 -11.68
C VAL A 32 6.01 -27.20 -12.96
N THR A 33 7.10 -27.93 -12.84
CA THR A 33 7.75 -28.62 -13.94
C THR A 33 6.72 -29.45 -14.72
N PRO A 34 6.49 -29.19 -16.02
CA PRO A 34 5.78 -30.16 -16.85
C PRO A 34 6.73 -31.34 -17.13
N VAL A 35 6.35 -32.51 -16.69
CA VAL A 35 6.96 -33.75 -17.19
C VAL A 35 6.80 -33.81 -18.70
N ALA A 36 7.91 -34.06 -19.37
CA ALA A 36 8.05 -34.09 -20.79
C ALA A 36 7.10 -35.10 -21.47
N SER A 37 6.47 -34.70 -22.56
CA SER A 37 6.41 -35.47 -23.80
C SER A 37 5.96 -34.56 -24.95
N ASP A 38 6.88 -34.36 -25.88
CA ASP A 38 6.69 -34.08 -27.29
C ASP A 38 5.50 -33.21 -27.75
N VAL A 39 5.76 -32.02 -28.27
CA VAL A 39 5.60 -31.70 -29.70
C VAL A 39 6.08 -30.28 -29.98
N THR A 40 6.87 -30.18 -31.00
CA THR A 40 7.41 -29.06 -31.74
C THR A 40 6.56 -27.80 -31.86
N ASN A 41 7.26 -26.67 -31.65
CA ASN A 41 7.13 -25.39 -32.37
C ASN A 41 5.94 -24.46 -32.00
N ILE A 42 6.23 -23.40 -31.41
CA ILE A 42 6.35 -22.02 -31.94
C ILE A 42 6.58 -21.11 -30.74
N ALA A 43 7.76 -20.52 -30.72
CA ALA A 43 8.11 -19.44 -29.83
C ALA A 43 7.18 -18.27 -30.05
N SER A 44 6.47 -17.88 -29.03
CA SER A 44 6.29 -16.50 -28.68
C SER A 44 6.44 -16.44 -27.16
N ASP A 45 7.68 -16.17 -26.80
CA ASP A 45 8.13 -15.90 -25.46
C ASP A 45 7.50 -14.57 -25.01
N VAL A 46 6.22 -14.61 -24.67
CA VAL A 46 5.59 -13.59 -23.86
C VAL A 46 5.78 -14.01 -22.43
N THR A 47 6.96 -13.75 -21.92
CA THR A 47 7.18 -13.64 -20.48
C THR A 47 6.25 -12.51 -20.03
N LEU A 48 5.04 -12.87 -19.62
CA LEU A 48 4.18 -11.99 -18.85
C LEU A 48 4.89 -11.79 -17.51
N VAL A 49 5.84 -10.87 -17.48
CA VAL A 49 6.31 -10.26 -16.25
C VAL A 49 5.08 -9.54 -15.71
N GLU A 50 4.32 -10.21 -14.85
CA GLU A 50 3.29 -9.52 -14.07
C GLU A 50 4.02 -8.45 -13.28
N SER A 51 3.97 -7.22 -13.78
CA SER A 51 4.58 -6.08 -13.12
C SER A 51 3.99 -5.98 -11.73
N LYS A 52 4.84 -6.06 -10.71
CA LYS A 52 4.43 -5.91 -9.30
C LYS A 52 3.60 -4.64 -9.18
N ARG A 53 2.42 -4.77 -8.58
CA ARG A 53 1.55 -3.60 -8.36
C ARG A 53 2.27 -2.60 -7.47
N ILE A 54 2.30 -1.36 -7.89
CA ILE A 54 2.82 -0.25 -7.07
C ILE A 54 1.97 -0.09 -5.81
N ILE A 55 2.64 0.08 -4.69
CA ILE A 55 2.04 0.37 -3.38
C ILE A 55 2.49 1.76 -2.96
N LYS A 56 1.59 2.74 -3.02
CA LYS A 56 1.85 4.09 -2.52
C LYS A 56 1.52 4.20 -1.05
N LEU A 57 2.45 4.70 -0.27
CA LEU A 57 2.33 4.89 1.17
C LEU A 57 2.28 6.38 1.50
N LEU A 58 1.14 6.85 2.01
CA LEU A 58 1.05 8.22 2.54
C LEU A 58 1.72 8.29 3.91
N CYS A 59 2.69 9.18 4.05
CA CYS A 59 3.32 9.47 5.33
C CYS A 59 3.69 10.96 5.44
N ARG A 60 3.80 11.46 6.66
CA ARG A 60 4.29 12.82 6.90
C ARG A 60 5.82 12.84 6.74
N LYS A 61 6.39 13.96 6.30
CA LYS A 61 7.84 14.10 6.03
C LYS A 61 8.73 13.65 7.20
N ASN A 62 8.27 13.84 8.44
CA ASN A 62 9.03 13.50 9.65
C ASN A 62 8.54 12.20 10.30
N SER A 63 7.84 11.34 9.58
CA SER A 63 7.37 10.06 10.12
C SER A 63 8.53 9.11 10.36
N ASP A 64 8.53 8.45 11.52
CA ASP A 64 9.46 7.37 11.81
C ASP A 64 9.05 6.09 11.07
N LEU A 65 9.89 5.64 10.16
CA LEU A 65 9.69 4.42 9.36
C LEU A 65 10.29 3.17 10.02
N SER A 66 10.84 3.26 11.22
CA SER A 66 11.55 2.16 11.89
C SER A 66 10.66 0.93 12.10
N LEU A 67 9.40 1.12 12.44
CA LEU A 67 8.45 0.01 12.60
C LEU A 67 8.17 -0.68 11.25
N LEU A 68 7.92 0.08 10.20
CA LEU A 68 7.69 -0.47 8.85
C LEU A 68 8.91 -1.29 8.40
N LYS A 69 10.12 -0.76 8.55
CA LYS A 69 11.36 -1.48 8.20
C LYS A 69 11.52 -2.76 8.99
N ARG A 70 11.28 -2.74 10.32
CA ARG A 70 11.35 -3.95 11.16
C ARG A 70 10.32 -4.99 10.76
N VAL A 71 9.11 -4.57 10.39
CA VAL A 71 8.07 -5.50 9.94
C VAL A 71 8.45 -6.10 8.59
N LEU A 72 8.91 -5.29 7.62
CA LEU A 72 9.40 -5.79 6.33
C LEU A 72 10.56 -6.79 6.50
N ALA A 73 11.51 -6.51 7.41
CA ALA A 73 12.61 -7.43 7.69
C ALA A 73 12.15 -8.82 8.18
N ARG A 74 11.03 -8.91 8.92
CA ARG A 74 10.43 -10.20 9.32
C ARG A 74 9.86 -10.99 8.14
N TYR A 75 9.54 -10.32 7.05
CA TYR A 75 9.10 -10.94 5.78
C TYR A 75 10.28 -11.19 4.81
N GLY A 76 11.52 -10.98 5.27
CA GLY A 76 12.73 -11.25 4.48
C GLY A 76 13.21 -10.08 3.60
N TYR A 77 12.69 -8.87 3.78
CA TYR A 77 13.12 -7.69 3.04
C TYR A 77 14.18 -6.92 3.84
N ASN A 78 15.40 -6.85 3.35
CA ASN A 78 16.48 -6.08 3.99
C ASN A 78 16.32 -4.58 3.81
N ASP A 79 15.67 -4.17 2.70
CA ASP A 79 15.39 -2.79 2.34
C ASP A 79 13.91 -2.59 1.98
N ILE A 80 13.51 -1.34 1.75
CA ILE A 80 12.18 -1.02 1.24
C ILE A 80 12.06 -1.60 -0.18
N PRO A 81 11.06 -2.45 -0.46
CA PRO A 81 10.84 -3.01 -1.79
C PRO A 81 10.64 -1.93 -2.87
N GLU A 82 11.17 -2.16 -4.07
CA GLU A 82 11.15 -1.21 -5.19
C GLU A 82 9.74 -0.81 -5.66
N ASN A 83 8.75 -1.66 -5.42
CA ASN A 83 7.35 -1.39 -5.74
C ASN A 83 6.63 -0.57 -4.65
N ILE A 84 7.33 -0.09 -3.63
CA ILE A 84 6.82 0.86 -2.63
C ILE A 84 7.25 2.27 -3.00
N GLU A 85 6.28 3.16 -3.13
CA GLU A 85 6.47 4.60 -3.33
C GLU A 85 5.94 5.37 -2.11
N PHE A 86 6.70 6.39 -1.67
CA PHE A 86 6.25 7.27 -0.60
C PHE A 86 5.64 8.55 -1.15
N VAL A 87 4.43 8.86 -0.70
CA VAL A 87 3.78 10.15 -0.89
C VAL A 87 3.83 10.91 0.42
N TYR A 88 4.40 12.12 0.40
CA TYR A 88 4.50 12.93 1.60
C TYR A 88 3.34 13.91 1.69
N GLY A 89 2.50 13.73 2.71
CA GLY A 89 1.31 14.53 2.94
C GLY A 89 0.60 14.16 4.24
N ASP A 90 -0.54 14.76 4.47
CA ASP A 90 -1.43 14.49 5.60
C ASP A 90 -2.83 14.13 5.07
N VAL A 91 -3.57 13.27 5.80
CA VAL A 91 -4.95 12.88 5.43
C VAL A 91 -5.91 14.07 5.41
N THR A 92 -5.53 15.19 6.01
CA THR A 92 -6.31 16.43 5.99
C THR A 92 -6.06 17.30 4.75
N ASP A 93 -5.13 16.93 3.89
CA ASP A 93 -4.80 17.60 2.64
C ASP A 93 -5.47 16.89 1.45
N TYR A 94 -6.63 17.38 1.05
CA TYR A 94 -7.45 16.75 0.02
C TYR A 94 -6.74 16.69 -1.34
N ASP A 95 -6.03 17.73 -1.74
CA ASP A 95 -5.40 17.84 -3.06
C ASP A 95 -4.28 16.78 -3.21
N ILE A 96 -3.50 16.57 -2.15
CA ILE A 96 -2.48 15.52 -2.12
C ILE A 96 -3.13 14.13 -2.20
N LEU A 97 -4.25 13.91 -1.51
CA LEU A 97 -4.95 12.62 -1.55
C LEU A 97 -5.50 12.33 -2.93
N GLU A 98 -6.16 13.29 -3.57
CA GLU A 98 -6.72 13.15 -4.90
C GLU A 98 -5.61 12.83 -5.92
N GLU A 99 -4.51 13.59 -5.92
CA GLU A 99 -3.38 13.35 -6.81
C GLU A 99 -2.75 11.97 -6.59
N ALA A 100 -2.57 11.56 -5.33
CA ALA A 100 -1.95 10.29 -4.99
C ALA A 100 -2.81 9.07 -5.36
N MET A 101 -4.14 9.23 -5.40
CA MET A 101 -5.09 8.14 -5.67
C MET A 101 -5.50 8.02 -7.13
N LYS A 102 -5.07 8.89 -8.06
CA LYS A 102 -5.51 8.90 -9.46
C LYS A 102 -5.55 7.54 -10.13
N ASP A 103 -4.58 6.67 -9.84
CA ASP A 103 -4.47 5.34 -10.43
C ASP A 103 -4.70 4.21 -9.41
N ALA A 104 -5.32 4.53 -8.27
CA ALA A 104 -5.56 3.54 -7.22
C ALA A 104 -6.77 2.67 -7.53
N ASP A 105 -6.59 1.35 -7.52
CA ASP A 105 -7.69 0.39 -7.55
C ASP A 105 -8.21 0.10 -6.14
N GLU A 106 -7.29 0.08 -5.17
CA GLU A 106 -7.56 -0.27 -3.79
C GLU A 106 -6.94 0.77 -2.85
N VAL A 107 -7.70 1.16 -1.84
CA VAL A 107 -7.28 2.08 -0.78
C VAL A 107 -7.45 1.42 0.57
N TYR A 108 -6.45 1.53 1.42
CA TYR A 108 -6.50 1.07 2.81
C TYR A 108 -6.21 2.24 3.75
N HIS A 109 -7.21 2.66 4.50
CA HIS A 109 -7.10 3.78 5.43
C HIS A 109 -6.84 3.30 6.86
N CYS A 110 -5.55 3.24 7.24
CA CYS A 110 -5.11 2.83 8.57
C CYS A 110 -4.63 4.01 9.44
N ALA A 111 -4.65 5.23 8.91
CA ALA A 111 -4.24 6.41 9.65
C ALA A 111 -5.31 6.81 10.65
N ALA A 112 -4.95 6.87 11.93
CA ALA A 112 -5.79 7.37 12.99
C ALA A 112 -4.96 7.95 14.14
N VAL A 113 -5.54 8.86 14.90
CA VAL A 113 -5.03 9.30 16.19
C VAL A 113 -5.85 8.61 17.27
N VAL A 114 -5.16 7.99 18.24
CA VAL A 114 -5.79 7.39 19.43
C VAL A 114 -5.26 8.14 20.65
N SER A 115 -6.14 8.76 21.40
CA SER A 115 -5.82 9.43 22.67
C SER A 115 -7.04 9.41 23.58
N PHE A 116 -6.79 9.30 24.88
CA PHE A 116 -7.81 9.42 25.94
C PHE A 116 -7.73 10.77 26.64
N ASP A 117 -6.80 11.64 26.23
CA ASP A 117 -6.69 13.00 26.78
C ASP A 117 -7.77 13.91 26.15
N PRO A 118 -8.63 14.56 26.98
CA PRO A 118 -9.62 15.49 26.46
C PRO A 118 -9.03 16.67 25.66
N SER A 119 -7.78 17.05 25.92
CA SER A 119 -7.09 18.12 25.19
C SER A 119 -6.84 17.76 23.73
N ASP A 120 -6.75 16.47 23.40
CA ASP A 120 -6.51 15.96 22.04
C ASP A 120 -7.78 15.88 21.17
N LYS A 121 -8.96 16.23 21.72
CA LYS A 121 -10.24 16.16 21.00
C LYS A 121 -10.20 16.84 19.64
N LYS A 122 -9.57 17.99 19.53
CA LYS A 122 -9.44 18.72 18.26
C LYS A 122 -8.61 17.95 17.24
N SER A 123 -7.51 17.36 17.67
CA SER A 123 -6.65 16.52 16.81
C SER A 123 -7.37 15.26 16.35
N LEU A 124 -8.08 14.59 17.27
CA LEU A 124 -8.91 13.42 16.97
C LEU A 124 -9.98 13.73 15.91
N MET A 125 -10.72 14.82 16.08
CA MET A 125 -11.75 15.22 15.12
C MET A 125 -11.13 15.54 13.74
N ARG A 126 -10.03 16.27 13.73
CA ARG A 126 -9.37 16.66 12.49
C ARG A 126 -8.84 15.43 11.71
N VAL A 127 -8.15 14.52 12.38
CA VAL A 127 -7.55 13.37 11.69
C VAL A 127 -8.59 12.28 11.42
N ASN A 128 -9.35 11.88 12.45
CA ASN A 128 -10.22 10.70 12.33
C ASN A 128 -11.54 11.00 11.61
N VAL A 129 -12.05 12.24 11.70
CA VAL A 129 -13.32 12.60 11.05
C VAL A 129 -13.07 13.33 9.73
N GLU A 130 -12.35 14.45 9.75
CA GLU A 130 -12.11 15.23 8.53
C GLU A 130 -11.17 14.47 7.59
N GLY A 131 -10.09 13.88 8.12
CA GLY A 131 -9.16 13.06 7.33
C GLY A 131 -9.86 11.88 6.66
N THR A 132 -10.68 11.11 7.40
CA THR A 132 -11.43 9.99 6.81
C THR A 132 -12.44 10.47 5.77
N ARG A 133 -13.13 11.60 6.00
CA ARG A 133 -14.01 12.20 5.02
C ARG A 133 -13.27 12.56 3.72
N ASN A 134 -12.10 13.16 3.83
CA ASN A 134 -11.27 13.50 2.67
C ASN A 134 -10.84 12.24 1.92
N MET A 135 -10.42 11.21 2.64
CA MET A 135 -10.04 9.91 2.07
C MET A 135 -11.18 9.28 1.25
N VAL A 136 -12.39 9.24 1.82
CA VAL A 136 -13.57 8.69 1.13
C VAL A 136 -13.93 9.52 -0.10
N ASN A 137 -13.93 10.85 0.01
CA ASN A 137 -14.26 11.73 -1.11
C ASN A 137 -13.23 11.61 -2.24
N ALA A 138 -11.92 11.59 -1.93
CA ALA A 138 -10.87 11.41 -2.92
C ALA A 138 -10.97 10.03 -3.60
N ALA A 139 -11.24 8.96 -2.84
CA ALA A 139 -11.42 7.63 -3.38
C ALA A 139 -12.63 7.55 -4.33
N LEU A 140 -13.74 8.18 -4.00
CA LEU A 140 -14.92 8.29 -4.87
C LEU A 140 -14.62 9.07 -6.15
N GLN A 141 -13.94 10.21 -6.02
CA GLN A 141 -13.58 11.06 -7.15
C GLN A 141 -12.62 10.35 -8.13
N CYS A 142 -11.67 9.57 -7.60
CA CYS A 142 -10.71 8.80 -8.39
C CYS A 142 -11.26 7.46 -8.90
N GLY A 143 -12.50 7.08 -8.58
CA GLY A 143 -13.10 5.82 -9.04
C GLY A 143 -12.44 4.57 -8.44
N VAL A 144 -11.94 4.68 -7.19
CA VAL A 144 -11.36 3.55 -6.46
C VAL A 144 -12.36 2.40 -6.34
N LYS A 145 -11.92 1.18 -6.67
CA LYS A 145 -12.81 0.00 -6.72
C LYS A 145 -13.04 -0.62 -5.33
N LYS A 146 -12.06 -0.45 -4.42
CA LYS A 146 -12.10 -1.02 -3.06
C LYS A 146 -11.52 -0.03 -2.06
N PHE A 147 -12.31 0.27 -1.01
CA PHE A 147 -11.93 1.13 0.10
C PHE A 147 -12.12 0.39 1.45
#